data_d1af8b3075a74841d1730154175c42b2
#
_entry.id   d1af8b3075a74841d1730154175c42b2
#
_cell.length_a   1.000
_cell.length_b   1.000
_cell.length_c   1.000
_cell.angle_alpha   90.00
_cell.angle_beta   90.00
_cell.angle_gamma   90.00
#
_symmetry.space_group_name_H-M   'P 1'
#
loop_
_entity.id
_entity.type
_entity.pdbx_description
1 polymer ?
#
loop_
_entity_poly.entity_id
_entity_poly.type
_entity_poly.pdbx_seq_one_letter_code
_entity_poly.pdbx_strand_id
1 'polypeptide(L)'
;THLRQSKARRSMENALRPVEMGFDTPGPVAYVECTEHGRLTRSYYISRQIAADGDLRRWLDNPLAAKAMPGAAHLLARLHREGVFHKDFTPGNIMFSALPDGTFRYYLIDLNRMQFDVHRPKRLLRNLAAIYIESEEETARFGRLYGIATGMDPDKAEAEARAQMHRFIAHKRLLKRLKHPFNPKYP
;
A
#
# COMPACT_ATOMS: atom_id res chain seq x y z
N THR A 1 -29.41 3.77 -1.39
CA THR A 1 -28.02 3.46 -0.94
C THR A 1 -27.28 4.74 -0.50
N HIS A 2 -27.90 5.53 0.39
CA HIS A 2 -27.36 6.83 0.87
C HIS A 2 -26.29 6.70 1.99
N LEU A 3 -25.84 5.50 2.34
CA LEU A 3 -25.01 5.29 3.54
C LEU A 3 -23.50 5.09 3.29
N ARG A 4 -23.05 5.01 2.05
CA ARG A 4 -21.63 4.80 1.78
C ARG A 4 -21.02 5.97 1.01
N GLN A 5 -20.05 6.63 1.64
CA GLN A 5 -19.23 7.66 1.00
C GLN A 5 -18.66 7.19 -0.35
N SER A 6 -18.55 8.07 -1.32
CA SER A 6 -17.90 7.78 -2.59
C SER A 6 -16.42 7.40 -2.43
N LYS A 7 -15.87 6.73 -3.44
CA LYS A 7 -14.42 6.44 -3.46
C LYS A 7 -13.62 7.74 -3.45
N ALA A 8 -14.06 8.76 -4.18
CA ALA A 8 -13.36 10.04 -4.29
C ALA A 8 -13.34 10.82 -2.96
N ARG A 9 -14.48 10.88 -2.27
CA ARG A 9 -14.56 11.51 -0.95
C ARG A 9 -13.64 10.82 0.06
N ARG A 10 -13.66 9.48 0.12
CA ARG A 10 -12.75 8.72 0.97
C ARG A 10 -11.28 8.93 0.61
N SER A 11 -10.94 9.05 -0.70
CA SER A 11 -9.58 9.36 -1.13
C SER A 11 -9.13 10.72 -0.60
N MET A 12 -10.02 11.72 -0.65
CA MET A 12 -9.75 13.07 -0.12
C MET A 12 -9.53 13.04 1.39
N GLU A 13 -10.47 12.48 2.14
CA GLU A 13 -10.39 12.40 3.61
C GLU A 13 -9.17 11.60 4.07
N ASN A 14 -8.88 10.46 3.39
CA ASN A 14 -7.73 9.63 3.69
C ASN A 14 -6.40 10.24 3.22
N ALA A 15 -6.39 11.25 2.37
CA ALA A 15 -5.17 11.95 1.97
C ALA A 15 -4.79 13.08 2.95
N LEU A 16 -5.76 13.72 3.56
CA LEU A 16 -5.50 14.79 4.54
C LEU A 16 -4.81 14.25 5.78
N ARG A 17 -5.28 13.16 6.33
CA ARG A 17 -4.79 12.60 7.59
C ARG A 17 -3.31 12.16 7.55
N PRO A 18 -2.80 11.43 6.53
CA PRO A 18 -1.37 11.15 6.41
C PRO A 18 -0.51 12.41 6.30
N VAL A 19 -0.99 13.45 5.60
CA VAL A 19 -0.27 14.74 5.50
C VAL A 19 -0.10 15.36 6.88
N GLU A 20 -1.15 15.40 7.70
CA GLU A 20 -1.11 15.88 9.09
C GLU A 20 -0.15 15.05 9.95
N MET A 21 -0.01 13.75 9.68
CA MET A 21 0.93 12.84 10.34
C MET A 21 2.36 12.92 9.76
N GLY A 22 2.61 13.81 8.79
CA GLY A 22 3.92 13.99 8.16
C GLY A 22 4.31 12.91 7.17
N PHE A 23 3.35 12.20 6.57
CA PHE A 23 3.56 11.32 5.42
C PHE A 23 3.28 12.07 4.13
N ASP A 24 4.10 11.83 3.10
CA ASP A 24 3.90 12.44 1.80
C ASP A 24 2.89 11.63 0.95
N THR A 25 2.02 12.36 0.28
CA THR A 25 1.07 11.88 -0.73
C THR A 25 0.86 13.00 -1.75
N PRO A 26 0.37 12.71 -2.96
CA PRO A 26 -0.08 13.77 -3.87
C PRO A 26 -1.05 14.70 -3.17
N GLY A 27 -0.69 16.01 -3.08
CA GLY A 27 -1.46 16.99 -2.31
C GLY A 27 -2.94 16.96 -2.72
N PRO A 28 -3.87 16.67 -1.79
CA PRO A 28 -5.30 16.64 -2.08
C PRO A 28 -5.80 18.05 -2.45
N VAL A 29 -6.59 18.15 -3.54
CA VAL A 29 -7.15 19.41 -4.02
C VAL A 29 -8.66 19.44 -3.84
N ALA A 30 -9.36 18.46 -4.41
CA ALA A 30 -10.81 18.40 -4.37
C ALA A 30 -11.34 16.98 -4.62
N TYR A 31 -12.59 16.78 -4.33
CA TYR A 31 -13.36 15.68 -4.89
C TYR A 31 -14.68 16.19 -5.48
N VAL A 32 -15.17 15.50 -6.49
CA VAL A 32 -16.44 15.82 -7.17
C VAL A 32 -17.32 14.58 -7.16
N GLU A 33 -18.57 14.75 -6.82
CA GLU A 33 -19.59 13.71 -6.87
C GLU A 33 -20.71 14.12 -7.85
N CYS A 34 -20.95 13.28 -8.86
CA CYS A 34 -22.03 13.48 -9.80
C CYS A 34 -23.21 12.59 -9.38
N THR A 35 -24.40 13.17 -9.29
CA THR A 35 -25.63 12.45 -8.91
C THR A 35 -26.70 12.62 -9.98
N GLU A 36 -27.42 11.55 -10.26
CA GLU A 36 -28.62 11.54 -11.13
C GLU A 36 -29.76 10.88 -10.36
N HIS A 37 -30.88 11.55 -10.30
CA HIS A 37 -32.06 11.10 -9.54
C HIS A 37 -31.73 10.73 -8.07
N GLY A 38 -30.87 11.51 -7.43
CA GLY A 38 -30.42 11.28 -6.05
C GLY A 38 -29.48 10.09 -5.86
N ARG A 39 -28.98 9.48 -6.93
CA ARG A 39 -28.00 8.37 -6.88
C ARG A 39 -26.65 8.81 -7.38
N LEU A 40 -25.60 8.44 -6.67
CA LEU A 40 -24.23 8.69 -7.10
C LEU A 40 -23.92 7.89 -8.38
N THR A 41 -23.56 8.58 -9.46
CA THR A 41 -23.19 7.99 -10.75
C THR A 41 -21.70 7.98 -10.99
N ARG A 42 -21.00 9.08 -10.69
CA ARG A 42 -19.55 9.22 -10.84
C ARG A 42 -18.96 9.97 -9.65
N SER A 43 -17.70 9.69 -9.38
CA SER A 43 -16.94 10.49 -8.42
C SER A 43 -15.48 10.62 -8.87
N TYR A 44 -14.92 11.80 -8.71
CA TYR A 44 -13.56 12.15 -9.11
C TYR A 44 -12.81 12.68 -7.90
N TYR A 45 -11.58 12.18 -7.70
CA TYR A 45 -10.63 12.72 -6.75
C TYR A 45 -9.54 13.45 -7.53
N ILE A 46 -9.26 14.68 -7.14
CA ILE A 46 -8.29 15.56 -7.77
C ILE A 46 -7.16 15.80 -6.78
N SER A 47 -5.94 15.53 -7.20
CA SER A 47 -4.73 15.78 -6.42
C SER A 47 -3.69 16.51 -7.28
N ARG A 48 -2.73 17.14 -6.64
CA ARG A 48 -1.57 17.71 -7.32
C ARG A 48 -0.72 16.59 -7.91
N GLN A 49 -0.22 16.81 -9.11
CA GLN A 49 0.76 15.90 -9.69
C GLN A 49 2.08 15.99 -8.91
N ILE A 50 2.70 14.86 -8.67
CA ILE A 50 4.05 14.77 -8.10
C ILE A 50 5.04 14.40 -9.21
N ALA A 51 6.22 15.01 -9.19
CA ALA A 51 7.35 14.59 -10.00
C ALA A 51 8.11 13.52 -9.23
N ALA A 52 7.80 12.25 -9.51
CA ALA A 52 8.49 11.11 -8.91
C ALA A 52 9.41 10.46 -9.95
N ASP A 53 10.56 9.95 -9.50
CA ASP A 53 11.51 9.23 -10.35
C ASP A 53 11.05 7.82 -10.68
N GLY A 54 10.07 7.30 -9.94
CA GLY A 54 9.48 6.00 -10.18
C GLY A 54 8.62 5.48 -9.04
N ASP A 55 8.28 4.21 -9.16
CA ASP A 55 7.66 3.40 -8.12
C ASP A 55 8.46 2.11 -7.89
N LEU A 56 8.09 1.34 -6.87
CA LEU A 56 8.84 0.15 -6.48
C LEU A 56 8.51 -1.12 -7.29
N ARG A 57 7.61 -1.07 -8.28
CA ARG A 57 7.17 -2.27 -9.03
C ARG A 57 8.29 -2.96 -9.80
N ARG A 58 9.27 -2.22 -10.28
CA ARG A 58 10.33 -2.69 -11.18
C ARG A 58 11.72 -2.56 -10.55
N TRP A 59 11.83 -2.84 -9.27
CA TRP A 59 13.10 -2.66 -8.59
C TRP A 59 14.22 -3.61 -9.12
N LEU A 60 13.88 -4.79 -9.65
CA LEU A 60 14.85 -5.68 -10.28
C LEU A 60 15.47 -5.07 -11.53
N ASP A 61 14.65 -4.37 -12.32
CA ASP A 61 15.07 -3.75 -13.58
C ASP A 61 15.50 -2.29 -13.41
N ASN A 62 15.30 -1.73 -12.23
CA ASN A 62 15.59 -0.33 -11.92
C ASN A 62 16.49 -0.22 -10.68
N PRO A 63 17.81 0.04 -10.88
CA PRO A 63 18.75 0.17 -9.77
C PRO A 63 18.39 1.26 -8.76
N LEU A 64 17.68 2.31 -9.19
CA LEU A 64 17.22 3.37 -8.29
C LEU A 64 16.11 2.87 -7.37
N ALA A 65 15.15 2.11 -7.90
CA ALA A 65 14.11 1.48 -7.11
C ALA A 65 14.69 0.46 -6.11
N ALA A 66 15.72 -0.29 -6.51
CA ALA A 66 16.42 -1.20 -5.61
C ALA A 66 17.09 -0.47 -4.43
N LYS A 67 17.67 0.71 -4.68
CA LYS A 67 18.24 1.55 -3.61
C LYS A 67 17.16 2.17 -2.72
N ALA A 68 15.97 2.45 -3.24
CA ALA A 68 14.86 3.01 -2.49
C ALA A 68 14.14 1.97 -1.58
N MET A 69 14.31 0.66 -1.83
CA MET A 69 13.58 -0.38 -1.09
C MET A 69 13.78 -0.36 0.44
N PRO A 70 14.99 -0.17 1.00
CA PRO A 70 15.17 -0.10 2.45
C PRO A 70 14.38 1.03 3.10
N GLY A 71 14.34 2.21 2.48
CA GLY A 71 13.56 3.33 2.98
C GLY A 71 12.05 3.11 2.90
N ALA A 72 11.57 2.35 1.91
CA ALA A 72 10.17 1.94 1.87
C ALA A 72 9.80 0.98 3.01
N ALA A 73 10.72 0.12 3.45
CA ALA A 73 10.52 -0.71 4.64
C ALA A 73 10.46 0.15 5.91
N HIS A 74 11.31 1.18 6.03
CA HIS A 74 11.23 2.17 7.09
C HIS A 74 9.93 2.97 7.05
N LEU A 75 9.44 3.35 5.86
CA LEU A 75 8.14 4.00 5.70
C LEU A 75 7.01 3.11 6.25
N LEU A 76 7.00 1.81 5.90
CA LEU A 76 6.01 0.88 6.43
C LEU A 76 6.11 0.74 7.95
N ALA A 77 7.32 0.64 8.49
CA ALA A 77 7.54 0.58 9.94
C ALA A 77 7.00 1.82 10.64
N ARG A 78 7.19 3.01 10.07
CA ARG A 78 6.63 4.27 10.57
C ARG A 78 5.11 4.29 10.50
N LEU A 79 4.50 3.88 9.37
CA LEU A 79 3.05 3.75 9.24
C LEU A 79 2.47 2.85 10.35
N HIS A 80 3.08 1.70 10.59
CA HIS A 80 2.61 0.76 11.61
C HIS A 80 2.75 1.31 13.03
N ARG A 81 3.83 2.04 13.32
CA ARG A 81 4.03 2.70 14.62
C ARG A 81 2.94 3.73 14.89
N GLU A 82 2.52 4.47 13.87
CA GLU A 82 1.43 5.45 13.94
C GLU A 82 0.03 4.81 13.81
N GLY A 83 -0.07 3.50 13.82
CA GLY A 83 -1.35 2.78 13.70
C GLY A 83 -2.01 2.90 12.34
N VAL A 84 -1.25 3.13 11.28
CA VAL A 84 -1.76 3.28 9.91
C VAL A 84 -1.63 1.96 9.16
N PHE A 85 -2.75 1.47 8.60
CA PHE A 85 -2.83 0.30 7.76
C PHE A 85 -3.26 0.69 6.34
N HIS A 86 -2.32 0.62 5.40
CA HIS A 86 -2.61 0.85 3.98
C HIS A 86 -3.05 -0.47 3.33
N LYS A 87 -4.35 -0.65 3.15
CA LYS A 87 -4.91 -1.95 2.72
C LYS A 87 -4.37 -2.46 1.39
N ASP A 88 -3.94 -1.57 0.51
CA ASP A 88 -3.38 -1.87 -0.80
C ASP A 88 -1.89 -1.44 -0.86
N PHE A 89 -1.10 -1.78 0.17
CA PHE A 89 0.33 -1.51 0.25
C PHE A 89 1.09 -2.42 -0.73
N THR A 90 1.14 -1.98 -1.99
CA THR A 90 1.82 -2.67 -3.08
C THR A 90 2.96 -1.79 -3.61
N PRO A 91 3.96 -2.37 -4.31
CA PRO A 91 5.08 -1.60 -4.84
C PRO A 91 4.65 -0.43 -5.73
N GLY A 92 3.58 -0.61 -6.51
CA GLY A 92 3.04 0.43 -7.39
C GLY A 92 2.33 1.58 -6.68
N ASN A 93 2.02 1.41 -5.39
CA ASN A 93 1.40 2.45 -4.57
C ASN A 93 2.41 3.20 -3.69
N ILE A 94 3.70 2.93 -3.88
CA ILE A 94 4.82 3.59 -3.23
C ILE A 94 5.68 4.22 -4.31
N MET A 95 5.49 5.51 -4.53
CA MET A 95 6.33 6.29 -5.43
C MET A 95 7.49 6.91 -4.66
N PHE A 96 8.59 7.21 -5.33
CA PHE A 96 9.76 7.81 -4.71
C PHE A 96 10.44 8.85 -5.61
N SER A 97 11.16 9.77 -4.98
CA SER A 97 12.11 10.68 -5.61
C SER A 97 13.45 10.60 -4.91
N ALA A 98 14.54 10.52 -5.68
CA ALA A 98 15.88 10.63 -5.15
C ALA A 98 16.18 12.07 -4.77
N LEU A 99 16.81 12.29 -3.63
CA LEU A 99 17.22 13.61 -3.16
C LEU A 99 18.72 13.84 -3.41
N PRO A 100 19.16 15.10 -3.47
CA PRO A 100 20.57 15.42 -3.74
C PRO A 100 21.55 14.85 -2.71
N ASP A 101 21.09 14.58 -1.49
CA ASP A 101 21.88 13.98 -0.42
C ASP A 101 21.98 12.45 -0.51
N GLY A 102 21.42 11.82 -1.56
CA GLY A 102 21.40 10.39 -1.78
C GLY A 102 20.28 9.66 -1.03
N THR A 103 19.44 10.37 -0.27
CA THR A 103 18.24 9.79 0.37
C THR A 103 17.06 9.77 -0.58
N PHE A 104 15.93 9.23 -0.13
CA PHE A 104 14.71 9.12 -0.92
C PHE A 104 13.53 9.73 -0.19
N ARG A 105 12.69 10.45 -0.93
CA ARG A 105 11.37 10.88 -0.50
C ARG A 105 10.34 9.90 -1.05
N TYR A 106 9.38 9.49 -0.23
CA TYR A 106 8.36 8.50 -0.60
C TYR A 106 6.98 9.13 -0.59
N TYR A 107 6.16 8.75 -1.57
CA TYR A 107 4.78 9.20 -1.67
C TYR A 107 3.85 7.99 -1.70
N LEU A 108 2.84 7.99 -0.84
CA LEU A 108 1.80 6.97 -0.83
C LEU A 108 0.66 7.39 -1.75
N ILE A 109 0.19 6.48 -2.61
CA ILE A 109 -0.95 6.71 -3.49
C ILE A 109 -2.03 5.64 -3.27
N ASP A 110 -3.23 5.83 -3.86
CA ASP A 110 -4.42 4.98 -3.70
C ASP A 110 -4.86 4.81 -2.24
N LEU A 111 -5.05 5.92 -1.54
CA LEU A 111 -5.34 5.98 -0.12
C LEU A 111 -6.81 5.67 0.25
N ASN A 112 -7.69 5.44 -0.72
CA ASN A 112 -9.14 5.30 -0.49
C ASN A 112 -9.54 4.14 0.45
N ARG A 113 -8.64 3.22 0.74
CA ARG A 113 -8.83 2.06 1.62
C ARG A 113 -7.91 2.07 2.84
N MET A 114 -7.22 3.18 3.08
CA MET A 114 -6.38 3.37 4.25
C MET A 114 -7.21 3.31 5.53
N GLN A 115 -6.62 2.82 6.59
CA GLN A 115 -7.24 2.70 7.91
C GLN A 115 -6.28 3.24 8.95
N PHE A 116 -6.84 3.92 9.93
CA PHE A 116 -6.10 4.57 11.01
C PHE A 116 -6.49 3.96 12.35
N ASP A 117 -5.72 4.25 13.37
CA ASP A 117 -5.94 3.78 14.74
C ASP A 117 -5.95 2.24 14.84
N VAL A 118 -5.15 1.60 13.98
CA VAL A 118 -4.99 0.14 13.94
C VAL A 118 -3.82 -0.27 14.84
N HIS A 119 -4.10 -0.58 16.10
CA HIS A 119 -3.08 -0.98 17.08
C HIS A 119 -2.98 -2.50 17.29
N ARG A 120 -3.36 -3.28 16.28
CA ARG A 120 -3.27 -4.75 16.28
C ARG A 120 -2.09 -5.21 15.45
N PRO A 121 -0.94 -5.64 16.04
CA PRO A 121 0.27 -6.01 15.30
C PRO A 121 0.03 -7.05 14.21
N LYS A 122 -0.71 -8.13 14.50
CA LYS A 122 -1.07 -9.17 13.52
C LYS A 122 -1.84 -8.62 12.32
N ARG A 123 -2.60 -7.53 12.49
CA ARG A 123 -3.32 -6.88 11.38
C ARG A 123 -2.38 -6.03 10.54
N LEU A 124 -1.50 -5.27 11.16
CA LEU A 124 -0.51 -4.43 10.49
C LEU A 124 0.45 -5.25 9.63
N LEU A 125 0.93 -6.40 10.15
CA LEU A 125 1.81 -7.31 9.41
C LEU A 125 1.19 -7.85 8.10
N ARG A 126 -0.13 -7.77 7.94
CA ARG A 126 -0.78 -8.11 6.66
C ARG A 126 -0.38 -7.20 5.50
N ASN A 127 0.20 -6.03 5.76
CA ASN A 127 0.79 -5.19 4.71
C ASN A 127 1.96 -5.86 3.99
N LEU A 128 2.70 -6.75 4.66
CA LEU A 128 3.78 -7.51 4.05
C LEU A 128 3.30 -8.50 2.98
N ALA A 129 1.99 -8.83 2.98
CA ALA A 129 1.43 -9.85 2.09
C ALA A 129 1.43 -9.48 0.60
N ALA A 130 1.36 -8.19 0.26
CA ALA A 130 1.10 -7.75 -1.11
C ALA A 130 2.26 -6.95 -1.72
N ILE A 131 3.37 -6.84 -0.99
CA ILE A 131 4.48 -5.98 -1.42
C ILE A 131 5.16 -6.54 -2.68
N TYR A 132 5.37 -7.84 -2.77
CA TYR A 132 5.96 -8.51 -3.94
C TYR A 132 5.38 -9.91 -4.15
N ILE A 133 4.08 -10.00 -4.39
CA ILE A 133 3.35 -11.29 -4.50
C ILE A 133 3.81 -12.20 -5.65
N GLU A 134 4.57 -11.68 -6.58
CA GLU A 134 5.09 -12.43 -7.74
C GLU A 134 6.46 -13.05 -7.46
N SER A 135 7.13 -12.62 -6.38
CA SER A 135 8.44 -13.12 -5.97
C SER A 135 8.51 -13.34 -4.47
N GLU A 136 8.66 -14.60 -4.08
CA GLU A 136 8.83 -14.97 -2.68
C GLU A 136 10.15 -14.45 -2.10
N GLU A 137 11.21 -14.44 -2.91
CA GLU A 137 12.53 -13.94 -2.49
C GLU A 137 12.49 -12.43 -2.19
N GLU A 138 11.81 -11.65 -3.04
CA GLU A 138 11.65 -10.21 -2.84
C GLU A 138 10.79 -9.90 -1.62
N THR A 139 9.71 -10.65 -1.44
CA THR A 139 8.87 -10.55 -0.24
C THR A 139 9.68 -10.84 1.02
N ALA A 140 10.51 -11.86 0.99
CA ALA A 140 11.40 -12.21 2.08
C ALA A 140 12.41 -11.10 2.38
N ARG A 141 13.08 -10.60 1.35
CA ARG A 141 14.04 -9.50 1.47
C ARG A 141 13.38 -8.24 2.05
N PHE A 142 12.20 -7.88 1.57
CA PHE A 142 11.45 -6.75 2.13
C PHE A 142 11.05 -7.00 3.59
N GLY A 143 10.61 -8.22 3.92
CA GLY A 143 10.30 -8.62 5.29
C GLY A 143 11.51 -8.47 6.23
N ARG A 144 12.69 -8.88 5.79
CA ARG A 144 13.93 -8.71 6.53
C ARG A 144 14.27 -7.24 6.78
N LEU A 145 14.15 -6.39 5.76
CA LEU A 145 14.34 -4.93 5.88
C LEU A 145 13.32 -4.29 6.83
N TYR A 146 12.08 -4.75 6.79
CA TYR A 146 11.05 -4.32 7.73
C TYR A 146 11.40 -4.74 9.17
N GLY A 147 11.92 -5.94 9.37
CA GLY A 147 12.41 -6.40 10.68
C GLY A 147 13.47 -5.46 11.24
N ILE A 148 14.49 -5.12 10.43
CA ILE A 148 15.54 -4.16 10.80
C ILE A 148 14.90 -2.79 11.17
N ALA A 149 13.97 -2.30 10.36
CA ALA A 149 13.33 -1.00 10.57
C ALA A 149 12.45 -0.92 11.83
N THR A 150 11.91 -2.06 12.29
CA THR A 150 11.02 -2.13 13.46
C THR A 150 11.73 -2.61 14.74
N GLY A 151 12.97 -3.07 14.65
CA GLY A 151 13.67 -3.74 15.74
C GLY A 151 13.18 -5.18 16.00
N MET A 152 12.36 -5.74 15.11
CA MET A 152 12.03 -7.15 15.12
C MET A 152 13.22 -7.96 14.60
N ASP A 153 13.37 -9.18 15.10
CA ASP A 153 14.35 -10.12 14.56
C ASP A 153 14.16 -10.27 13.04
N PRO A 154 15.20 -10.00 12.22
CA PRO A 154 15.07 -9.97 10.77
C PRO A 154 14.63 -11.31 10.15
N ASP A 155 15.06 -12.44 10.72
CA ASP A 155 14.72 -13.76 10.21
C ASP A 155 13.26 -14.10 10.53
N LYS A 156 12.76 -13.69 11.70
CA LYS A 156 11.33 -13.80 12.04
C LYS A 156 10.46 -12.91 11.17
N ALA A 157 10.91 -11.70 10.87
CA ALA A 157 10.17 -10.77 10.01
C ALA A 157 10.12 -11.28 8.56
N GLU A 158 11.20 -11.86 8.06
CA GLU A 158 11.26 -12.55 6.77
C GLU A 158 10.27 -13.72 6.71
N ALA A 159 10.29 -14.61 7.71
CA ALA A 159 9.37 -15.75 7.78
C ALA A 159 7.90 -15.30 7.84
N GLU A 160 7.62 -14.24 8.60
CA GLU A 160 6.25 -13.68 8.67
C GLU A 160 5.82 -13.09 7.34
N ALA A 161 6.71 -12.38 6.61
CA ALA A 161 6.40 -11.82 5.29
C ALA A 161 6.02 -12.93 4.29
N ARG A 162 6.80 -14.02 4.22
CA ARG A 162 6.48 -15.21 3.41
C ARG A 162 5.13 -15.81 3.81
N ALA A 163 4.89 -15.99 5.09
CA ALA A 163 3.63 -16.55 5.59
C ALA A 163 2.42 -15.65 5.24
N GLN A 164 2.56 -14.34 5.34
CA GLN A 164 1.51 -13.40 4.96
C GLN A 164 1.23 -13.45 3.45
N MET A 165 2.26 -13.53 2.62
CA MET A 165 2.14 -13.67 1.16
C MET A 165 1.37 -14.96 0.79
N HIS A 166 1.76 -16.11 1.36
CA HIS A 166 1.10 -17.39 1.09
C HIS A 166 -0.37 -17.36 1.51
N ARG A 167 -0.70 -16.82 2.70
CA ARG A 167 -2.10 -16.64 3.15
C ARG A 167 -2.89 -15.76 2.20
N PHE A 168 -2.29 -14.70 1.70
CA PHE A 168 -2.93 -13.77 0.77
C PHE A 168 -3.22 -14.43 -0.59
N ILE A 169 -2.25 -15.16 -1.14
CA ILE A 169 -2.41 -15.91 -2.40
C ILE A 169 -3.49 -16.98 -2.25
N ALA A 170 -3.45 -17.77 -1.17
CA ALA A 170 -4.46 -18.79 -0.89
C ALA A 170 -5.87 -18.19 -0.79
N HIS A 171 -6.01 -17.07 -0.06
CA HIS A 171 -7.28 -16.37 0.04
C HIS A 171 -7.77 -15.84 -1.32
N LYS A 172 -6.90 -15.26 -2.13
CA LYS A 172 -7.26 -14.81 -3.50
C LYS A 172 -7.71 -15.98 -4.39
N ARG A 173 -7.04 -17.13 -4.31
CA ARG A 173 -7.43 -18.34 -5.04
C ARG A 173 -8.82 -18.82 -4.61
N LEU A 174 -9.06 -18.90 -3.31
CA LEU A 174 -10.37 -19.28 -2.77
C LEU A 174 -11.48 -18.34 -3.26
N LEU A 175 -11.28 -17.02 -3.19
CA LEU A 175 -12.27 -16.05 -3.68
C LEU A 175 -12.53 -16.17 -5.18
N LYS A 176 -11.52 -16.49 -5.99
CA LYS A 176 -11.68 -16.73 -7.43
C LYS A 176 -12.50 -18.00 -7.70
N ARG A 177 -12.22 -19.07 -6.95
CA ARG A 177 -13.03 -20.32 -7.00
C ARG A 177 -14.50 -20.07 -6.70
N LEU A 178 -14.78 -19.35 -5.62
CA LEU A 178 -16.15 -19.03 -5.21
C LEU A 178 -16.89 -18.14 -6.22
N LYS A 179 -16.17 -17.24 -6.90
CA LYS A 179 -16.76 -16.37 -7.94
C LYS A 179 -16.97 -17.08 -9.29
N HIS A 180 -16.15 -18.08 -9.57
CA HIS A 180 -16.13 -18.78 -10.85
C HIS A 180 -16.05 -20.29 -10.65
N PRO A 181 -17.08 -20.92 -10.03
CA PRO A 181 -17.03 -22.33 -9.59
C PRO A 181 -16.88 -23.31 -10.75
N PHE A 182 -17.22 -22.92 -11.99
CA PHE A 182 -17.11 -23.77 -13.17
C PHE A 182 -15.92 -23.41 -14.10
N ASN A 183 -15.01 -22.54 -13.66
CA ASN A 183 -13.86 -22.16 -14.49
C ASN A 183 -12.66 -23.09 -14.21
N PRO A 184 -12.21 -23.90 -15.20
CA PRO A 184 -11.12 -24.85 -15.02
C PRO A 184 -9.76 -24.20 -14.70
N LYS A 185 -9.61 -22.88 -14.95
CA LYS A 185 -8.40 -22.14 -14.56
C LYS A 185 -8.29 -21.91 -13.04
N TYR A 186 -9.35 -22.23 -12.27
CA TYR A 186 -9.37 -22.07 -10.82
C TYR A 186 -9.91 -23.36 -10.15
N PRO A 187 -9.19 -24.49 -10.30
CA PRO A 187 -9.58 -25.78 -9.75
C PRO A 187 -9.65 -25.77 -8.20
#